data_131b7c8ab6a76b1311d5d02f4c290476
#
_entry.id   131b7c8ab6a76b1311d5d02f4c290476
#
_cell.length_a   1.000
_cell.length_b   1.000
_cell.length_c   1.000
_cell.angle_alpha   90.00
_cell.angle_beta   90.00
_cell.angle_gamma   90.00
#
_symmetry.space_group_name_H-M   'P 1'
#
loop_
_entity.id
_entity.type
_entity.pdbx_description
1 polymer ?
#
loop_
_entity_poly.entity_id
_entity_poly.type
_entity_poly.pdbx_seq_one_letter_code
_entity_poly.pdbx_strand_id
1 'polypeptide(L)'
;MVTIRTLDNGIKVALESISYVRSISFGIWVKNGSRNELPQENGVSHYIEHMMFKGTKSRTARQIAEEMDALGGQINAYTTKEYTCYHTRVLDKHIDRALDVMSDMLLHPLIAQEEVQKERNVITEEIYMYDDAPEELVHDALQDAIWRDTSLGMPILGTEETIAAFDADFIRAYYERNYHQENIVLSVAGNFEEEEMLGKLNEKLGGWKRETPLCSMIPMRRIRFPALEKEKDIEQVHVCLAFPGLTTRASAEICTGNFQYAFRRRHELAPVSENSRGKRADLFHLQLYDCLCGYGRFHDLREHEPQ
;
A
#
# COMPACT_ATOMS: atom_id res chain seq x y z
N MET A 1 24.01 -4.71 5.49
CA MET A 1 23.80 -5.33 4.14
C MET A 1 22.57 -6.19 4.25
N VAL A 2 21.60 -6.02 3.34
CA VAL A 2 20.35 -6.82 3.38
C VAL A 2 20.62 -8.25 2.94
N THR A 3 20.21 -9.20 3.76
CA THR A 3 20.28 -10.66 3.48
C THR A 3 18.85 -11.16 3.19
N ILE A 4 18.71 -12.00 2.18
CA ILE A 4 17.41 -12.64 1.86
C ILE A 4 17.46 -14.09 2.31
N ARG A 5 16.51 -14.47 3.15
CA ARG A 5 16.30 -15.85 3.65
C ARG A 5 14.90 -16.34 3.25
N THR A 6 14.65 -17.61 3.52
CA THR A 6 13.35 -18.24 3.26
C THR A 6 12.98 -19.10 4.46
N LEU A 7 11.76 -18.95 4.96
CA LEU A 7 11.19 -19.78 6.01
C LEU A 7 10.82 -21.19 5.47
N ASP A 8 10.56 -22.12 6.36
CA ASP A 8 10.24 -23.52 6.02
C ASP A 8 9.00 -23.68 5.14
N ASN A 9 8.09 -22.72 5.20
CA ASN A 9 6.88 -22.68 4.35
C ASN A 9 7.06 -21.91 3.03
N GLY A 10 8.24 -21.35 2.75
CA GLY A 10 8.54 -20.61 1.53
C GLY A 10 8.40 -19.09 1.63
N ILE A 11 7.96 -18.53 2.75
CA ILE A 11 7.93 -17.07 2.96
C ILE A 11 9.34 -16.50 2.86
N LYS A 12 9.53 -15.45 2.07
CA LYS A 12 10.80 -14.75 1.97
C LYS A 12 10.94 -13.72 3.08
N VAL A 13 12.15 -13.62 3.63
CA VAL A 13 12.50 -12.68 4.69
C VAL A 13 13.68 -11.84 4.26
N ALA A 14 13.54 -10.53 4.29
CA ALA A 14 14.63 -9.57 4.13
C ALA A 14 15.13 -9.17 5.53
N LEU A 15 16.40 -9.39 5.81
CA LEU A 15 17.03 -9.14 7.10
C LEU A 15 18.15 -8.11 6.95
N GLU A 16 18.18 -7.10 7.83
CA GLU A 16 19.30 -6.17 7.96
C GLU A 16 19.65 -5.97 9.43
N SER A 17 20.69 -6.67 9.89
CA SER A 17 21.21 -6.52 11.27
C SER A 17 22.01 -5.22 11.40
N ILE A 18 21.63 -4.38 12.38
CA ILE A 18 22.19 -3.04 12.64
C ILE A 18 22.52 -2.95 14.14
N SER A 19 23.72 -3.31 14.55
CA SER A 19 24.12 -3.50 15.93
C SER A 19 24.23 -2.20 16.78
N TYR A 20 24.29 -1.04 16.13
CA TYR A 20 24.43 0.25 16.84
C TYR A 20 23.10 0.94 17.18
N VAL A 21 21.97 0.36 16.80
CA VAL A 21 20.63 0.82 17.21
C VAL A 21 20.07 -0.06 18.32
N ARG A 22 19.06 0.44 19.06
CA ARG A 22 18.38 -0.32 20.12
C ARG A 22 16.91 -0.61 19.77
N SER A 23 16.59 -0.56 18.48
CA SER A 23 15.25 -0.82 17.99
C SER A 23 15.28 -1.86 16.87
N ILE A 24 14.13 -2.51 16.69
CA ILE A 24 13.86 -3.40 15.56
C ILE A 24 12.57 -2.92 14.90
N SER A 25 12.61 -2.78 13.57
CA SER A 25 11.43 -2.61 12.73
C SER A 25 11.11 -3.94 12.08
N PHE A 26 9.87 -4.39 12.22
CA PHE A 26 9.35 -5.61 11.61
C PHE A 26 8.17 -5.26 10.71
N GLY A 27 8.15 -5.80 9.50
CA GLY A 27 7.10 -5.58 8.52
C GLY A 27 6.62 -6.87 7.87
N ILE A 28 5.30 -6.99 7.72
CA ILE A 28 4.61 -8.04 6.97
C ILE A 28 4.05 -7.39 5.71
N TRP A 29 4.58 -7.76 4.55
CA TRP A 29 4.20 -7.22 3.25
C TRP A 29 3.38 -8.27 2.51
N VAL A 30 2.13 -7.94 2.23
CA VAL A 30 1.22 -8.78 1.48
C VAL A 30 1.15 -8.25 0.05
N LYS A 31 1.49 -9.06 -0.94
CA LYS A 31 1.42 -8.71 -2.37
C LYS A 31 -0.02 -8.68 -2.86
N ASN A 32 -0.84 -7.92 -2.17
CA ASN A 32 -2.24 -7.71 -2.48
C ASN A 32 -2.60 -6.28 -2.12
N GLY A 33 -3.11 -5.54 -3.06
CA GLY A 33 -3.59 -4.18 -2.93
C GLY A 33 -4.76 -3.95 -3.87
N SER A 34 -5.24 -2.72 -4.00
CA SER A 34 -6.46 -2.41 -4.77
C SER A 34 -6.35 -2.79 -6.26
N ARG A 35 -5.14 -2.93 -6.80
CA ARG A 35 -4.89 -3.45 -8.16
C ARG A 35 -5.40 -4.87 -8.36
N ASN A 36 -5.43 -5.68 -7.31
CA ASN A 36 -5.83 -7.09 -7.36
C ASN A 36 -7.34 -7.30 -7.23
N GLU A 37 -8.09 -6.21 -7.01
CA GLU A 37 -9.53 -6.24 -6.80
C GLU A 37 -10.31 -6.24 -8.12
N LEU A 38 -11.40 -6.98 -8.14
CA LEU A 38 -12.43 -6.83 -9.15
C LEU A 38 -13.29 -5.59 -8.85
N PRO A 39 -14.04 -5.04 -9.82
CA PRO A 39 -14.87 -3.86 -9.55
C PRO A 39 -15.81 -3.99 -8.35
N GLN A 40 -16.41 -5.17 -8.13
CA GLN A 40 -17.28 -5.45 -6.98
C GLN A 40 -16.52 -5.70 -5.67
N GLU A 41 -15.20 -5.84 -5.73
CA GLU A 41 -14.31 -6.04 -4.57
C GLU A 41 -13.57 -4.75 -4.19
N ASN A 42 -13.84 -3.64 -4.90
CA ASN A 42 -13.08 -2.41 -4.71
C ASN A 42 -13.18 -1.88 -3.29
N GLY A 43 -12.02 -1.67 -2.67
CA GLY A 43 -11.86 -1.24 -1.28
C GLY A 43 -11.68 -2.38 -0.27
N VAL A 44 -11.80 -3.67 -0.68
CA VAL A 44 -11.73 -4.78 0.27
C VAL A 44 -10.33 -4.96 0.88
N SER A 45 -9.25 -4.63 0.15
CA SER A 45 -7.89 -4.71 0.70
C SER A 45 -7.68 -3.70 1.83
N HIS A 46 -8.17 -2.49 1.66
CA HIS A 46 -8.17 -1.45 2.70
C HIS A 46 -9.10 -1.83 3.87
N TYR A 47 -10.27 -2.39 3.57
CA TYR A 47 -11.17 -2.88 4.61
C TYR A 47 -10.52 -3.98 5.47
N ILE A 48 -9.80 -4.92 4.85
CA ILE A 48 -9.07 -5.96 5.58
C ILE A 48 -7.98 -5.34 6.47
N GLU A 49 -7.30 -4.31 5.99
CA GLU A 49 -6.32 -3.57 6.80
C GLU A 49 -6.94 -3.13 8.11
N HIS A 50 -8.09 -2.46 8.10
CA HIS A 50 -8.84 -2.05 9.30
C HIS A 50 -9.22 -3.26 10.17
N MET A 51 -9.74 -4.33 9.54
CA MET A 51 -10.21 -5.51 10.27
C MET A 51 -9.09 -6.27 11.00
N MET A 52 -7.84 -6.18 10.53
CA MET A 52 -6.70 -6.81 11.20
C MET A 52 -6.45 -6.27 12.61
N PHE A 53 -6.88 -5.03 12.90
CA PHE A 53 -6.78 -4.40 14.23
C PHE A 53 -8.00 -4.63 15.12
N LYS A 54 -9.07 -5.26 14.61
CA LYS A 54 -10.35 -5.42 15.35
C LYS A 54 -10.44 -6.70 16.18
N GLY A 55 -9.31 -7.36 16.37
CA GLY A 55 -9.16 -8.51 17.24
C GLY A 55 -8.79 -9.79 16.50
N THR A 56 -8.29 -10.72 17.28
CA THR A 56 -7.90 -12.07 16.87
C THR A 56 -8.69 -13.10 17.68
N LYS A 57 -8.46 -14.38 17.42
CA LYS A 57 -9.04 -15.44 18.24
C LYS A 57 -8.57 -15.40 19.70
N SER A 58 -7.41 -14.79 19.98
CA SER A 58 -6.77 -14.75 21.30
C SER A 58 -6.72 -13.36 21.93
N ARG A 59 -6.96 -12.28 21.16
CA ARG A 59 -6.87 -10.89 21.61
C ARG A 59 -8.03 -10.05 21.11
N THR A 60 -8.59 -9.24 21.99
CA THR A 60 -9.48 -8.15 21.57
C THR A 60 -8.70 -7.02 20.92
N ALA A 61 -9.35 -6.14 20.17
CA ALA A 61 -8.76 -4.94 19.60
C ALA A 61 -8.04 -4.07 20.66
N ARG A 62 -8.66 -3.93 21.83
CA ARG A 62 -8.10 -3.20 22.97
C ARG A 62 -6.81 -3.86 23.48
N GLN A 63 -6.79 -5.18 23.61
CA GLN A 63 -5.59 -5.90 24.05
C GLN A 63 -4.44 -5.77 23.06
N ILE A 64 -4.71 -5.80 21.75
CA ILE A 64 -3.69 -5.54 20.72
C ILE A 64 -3.06 -4.15 20.93
N ALA A 65 -3.87 -3.12 21.09
CA ALA A 65 -3.39 -1.76 21.33
C ALA A 65 -2.61 -1.63 22.64
N GLU A 66 -3.19 -2.11 23.77
CA GLU A 66 -2.56 -2.04 25.10
C GLU A 66 -1.23 -2.81 25.16
N GLU A 67 -1.14 -3.99 24.51
CA GLU A 67 0.10 -4.76 24.47
C GLU A 67 1.19 -4.02 23.70
N MET A 68 0.86 -3.42 22.55
CA MET A 68 1.83 -2.68 21.76
C MET A 68 2.25 -1.37 22.43
N ASP A 69 1.31 -0.64 23.03
CA ASP A 69 1.60 0.57 23.80
C ASP A 69 2.53 0.28 25.01
N ALA A 70 2.28 -0.83 25.72
CA ALA A 70 3.11 -1.25 26.85
C ALA A 70 4.56 -1.58 26.46
N LEU A 71 4.80 -1.94 25.19
CA LEU A 71 6.15 -2.14 24.65
C LEU A 71 6.83 -0.81 24.26
N GLY A 72 6.12 0.32 24.32
CA GLY A 72 6.55 1.59 23.74
C GLY A 72 6.74 1.47 22.23
N GLY A 73 6.02 0.53 21.60
CA GLY A 73 6.08 0.25 20.18
C GLY A 73 5.01 1.01 19.42
N GLN A 74 5.26 1.15 18.13
CA GLN A 74 4.26 1.66 17.17
C GLN A 74 3.86 0.50 16.27
N ILE A 75 2.56 0.28 16.12
CA ILE A 75 2.00 -0.63 15.12
C ILE A 75 1.15 0.18 14.18
N ASN A 76 1.33 -0.03 12.89
CA ASN A 76 0.55 0.66 11.88
C ASN A 76 0.45 -0.21 10.61
N ALA A 77 -0.45 0.18 9.71
CA ALA A 77 -0.56 -0.44 8.41
C ALA A 77 -0.89 0.60 7.34
N TYR A 78 -0.73 0.23 6.09
CA TYR A 78 -1.19 1.00 4.96
C TYR A 78 -1.40 0.10 3.74
N THR A 79 -2.39 0.44 2.95
CA THR A 79 -2.72 -0.23 1.69
C THR A 79 -2.34 0.65 0.51
N THR A 80 -1.68 0.06 -0.47
CA THR A 80 -1.37 0.70 -1.74
C THR A 80 -2.11 0.02 -2.89
N LYS A 81 -1.86 0.45 -4.11
CA LYS A 81 -2.39 -0.23 -5.29
C LYS A 81 -1.88 -1.67 -5.41
N GLU A 82 -0.63 -1.96 -5.02
CA GLU A 82 0.03 -3.25 -5.31
C GLU A 82 0.27 -4.13 -4.07
N TYR A 83 0.25 -3.55 -2.87
CA TYR A 83 0.51 -4.30 -1.64
C TYR A 83 -0.13 -3.64 -0.42
N THR A 84 -0.32 -4.44 0.63
CA THR A 84 -0.67 -3.96 1.98
C THR A 84 0.50 -4.28 2.91
N CYS A 85 0.88 -3.32 3.76
CA CYS A 85 1.98 -3.46 4.71
C CYS A 85 1.48 -3.29 6.13
N TYR A 86 1.75 -4.27 6.99
CA TYR A 86 1.60 -4.17 8.44
C TYR A 86 2.98 -4.06 9.05
N HIS A 87 3.23 -3.05 9.83
CA HIS A 87 4.56 -2.85 10.38
C HIS A 87 4.54 -2.40 11.83
N THR A 88 5.61 -2.74 12.53
CA THR A 88 5.84 -2.30 13.91
C THR A 88 7.28 -1.88 14.11
N ARG A 89 7.49 -1.03 15.09
CA ARG A 89 8.81 -0.65 15.56
C ARG A 89 8.83 -0.69 17.08
N VAL A 90 9.74 -1.50 17.63
CA VAL A 90 9.89 -1.72 19.08
C VAL A 90 11.36 -1.66 19.49
N LEU A 91 11.63 -1.59 20.79
CA LEU A 91 12.98 -1.85 21.30
C LEU A 91 13.37 -3.33 21.06
N ASP A 92 14.65 -3.57 20.83
CA ASP A 92 15.22 -4.90 20.56
C ASP A 92 14.79 -5.96 21.58
N LYS A 93 14.76 -5.63 22.87
CA LYS A 93 14.34 -6.51 23.97
C LYS A 93 12.86 -6.90 23.95
N HIS A 94 12.03 -6.25 23.15
CA HIS A 94 10.57 -6.46 23.07
C HIS A 94 10.12 -7.16 21.79
N ILE A 95 11.06 -7.53 20.92
CA ILE A 95 10.72 -8.07 19.60
C ILE A 95 9.88 -9.35 19.69
N ASP A 96 10.13 -10.23 20.65
CA ASP A 96 9.40 -11.49 20.79
C ASP A 96 7.91 -11.27 21.00
N ARG A 97 7.56 -10.27 21.82
CA ARG A 97 6.15 -9.93 22.05
C ARG A 97 5.52 -9.26 20.84
N ALA A 98 6.25 -8.38 20.17
CA ALA A 98 5.78 -7.74 18.95
C ALA A 98 5.54 -8.76 17.82
N LEU A 99 6.45 -9.72 17.64
CA LEU A 99 6.28 -10.83 16.71
C LEU A 99 5.05 -11.67 17.05
N ASP A 100 4.81 -11.94 18.33
CA ASP A 100 3.66 -12.71 18.78
C ASP A 100 2.34 -12.01 18.42
N VAL A 101 2.22 -10.71 18.72
CA VAL A 101 1.03 -9.91 18.37
C VAL A 101 0.82 -9.85 16.85
N MET A 102 1.87 -9.49 16.10
CA MET A 102 1.77 -9.32 14.64
C MET A 102 1.46 -10.65 13.93
N SER A 103 2.06 -11.75 14.40
CA SER A 103 1.77 -13.09 13.84
C SER A 103 0.35 -13.52 14.15
N ASP A 104 -0.16 -13.26 15.35
CA ASP A 104 -1.53 -13.58 15.73
C ASP A 104 -2.55 -12.78 14.91
N MET A 105 -2.30 -11.48 14.69
CA MET A 105 -3.11 -10.65 13.79
C MET A 105 -3.14 -11.23 12.37
N LEU A 106 -1.98 -11.62 11.83
CA LEU A 106 -1.90 -12.18 10.48
C LEU A 106 -2.57 -13.56 10.38
N LEU A 107 -2.40 -14.43 11.37
CA LEU A 107 -2.83 -15.83 11.27
C LEU A 107 -4.28 -16.06 11.68
N HIS A 108 -4.79 -15.26 12.62
CA HIS A 108 -6.04 -15.51 13.32
C HIS A 108 -6.97 -14.31 13.43
N PRO A 109 -7.11 -13.44 12.39
CA PRO A 109 -8.02 -12.31 12.48
C PRO A 109 -9.45 -12.81 12.70
N LEU A 110 -10.19 -12.11 13.55
CA LEU A 110 -11.54 -12.53 13.92
C LEU A 110 -12.56 -12.24 12.83
N ILE A 111 -12.45 -11.09 12.17
CA ILE A 111 -13.38 -10.59 11.13
C ILE A 111 -14.85 -10.79 11.57
N ALA A 112 -15.19 -10.25 12.73
CA ALA A 112 -16.53 -10.38 13.29
C ALA A 112 -17.53 -9.47 12.57
N GLN A 113 -18.74 -9.97 12.31
CA GLN A 113 -19.78 -9.22 11.57
C GLN A 113 -20.13 -7.88 12.23
N GLU A 114 -20.12 -7.81 13.56
CA GLU A 114 -20.38 -6.59 14.32
C GLU A 114 -19.29 -5.53 14.10
N GLU A 115 -18.02 -5.95 14.06
CA GLU A 115 -16.90 -5.05 13.80
C GLU A 115 -16.90 -4.62 12.32
N VAL A 116 -17.22 -5.50 11.38
CA VAL A 116 -17.41 -5.14 9.97
C VAL A 116 -18.45 -4.03 9.83
N GLN A 117 -19.59 -4.12 10.52
CA GLN A 117 -20.62 -3.07 10.47
C GLN A 117 -20.15 -1.73 11.05
N LYS A 118 -19.35 -1.76 12.11
CA LYS A 118 -18.79 -0.52 12.70
C LYS A 118 -17.76 0.11 11.76
N GLU A 119 -16.85 -0.70 11.24
CA GLU A 119 -15.77 -0.21 10.35
C GLU A 119 -16.30 0.29 9.01
N ARG A 120 -17.42 -0.25 8.53
CA ARG A 120 -18.10 0.30 7.35
C ARG A 120 -18.36 1.80 7.50
N ASN A 121 -18.89 2.22 8.63
CA ASN A 121 -19.15 3.64 8.89
C ASN A 121 -17.85 4.45 8.95
N VAL A 122 -16.80 3.91 9.58
CA VAL A 122 -15.48 4.56 9.68
C VAL A 122 -14.90 4.76 8.30
N ILE A 123 -14.89 3.73 7.47
CA ILE A 123 -14.33 3.79 6.10
C ILE A 123 -15.19 4.71 5.21
N THR A 124 -16.53 4.70 5.38
CA THR A 124 -17.41 5.64 4.64
C THR A 124 -17.08 7.09 5.00
N GLU A 125 -16.89 7.41 6.27
CA GLU A 125 -16.46 8.76 6.68
C GLU A 125 -15.05 9.10 6.11
N GLU A 126 -14.15 8.13 6.04
CA GLU A 126 -12.84 8.33 5.42
C GLU A 126 -12.96 8.63 3.92
N ILE A 127 -13.84 7.94 3.20
CA ILE A 127 -14.13 8.24 1.78
C ILE A 127 -14.61 9.68 1.64
N TYR A 128 -15.51 10.15 2.49
CA TYR A 128 -16.00 11.53 2.46
C TYR A 128 -14.90 12.54 2.77
N MET A 129 -13.98 12.23 3.72
CA MET A 129 -12.83 13.07 4.02
C MET A 129 -11.89 13.20 2.80
N TYR A 130 -11.64 12.11 2.08
CA TYR A 130 -10.85 12.13 0.85
C TYR A 130 -11.53 12.90 -0.28
N ASP A 131 -12.85 12.72 -0.43
CA ASP A 131 -13.63 13.49 -1.41
C ASP A 131 -13.62 14.99 -1.10
N ASP A 132 -13.52 15.36 0.17
CA ASP A 132 -13.44 16.77 0.62
C ASP A 132 -12.01 17.33 0.62
N ALA A 133 -11.00 16.52 0.36
CA ALA A 133 -9.61 16.92 0.24
C ALA A 133 -9.22 17.10 -1.24
N PRO A 134 -9.19 18.35 -1.79
CA PRO A 134 -8.92 18.55 -3.21
C PRO A 134 -7.55 18.06 -3.67
N GLU A 135 -6.57 18.06 -2.77
CA GLU A 135 -5.21 17.57 -3.00
C GLU A 135 -5.22 16.06 -3.30
N GLU A 136 -5.96 15.27 -2.52
CA GLU A 136 -6.08 13.82 -2.73
C GLU A 136 -6.97 13.51 -3.94
N LEU A 137 -8.11 14.21 -4.03
CA LEU A 137 -9.08 14.02 -5.10
C LEU A 137 -8.51 14.24 -6.50
N VAL A 138 -7.60 15.21 -6.68
CA VAL A 138 -6.99 15.48 -8.00
C VAL A 138 -6.08 14.31 -8.42
N HIS A 139 -5.45 13.64 -7.46
CA HIS A 139 -4.61 12.49 -7.72
C HIS A 139 -5.44 11.27 -8.12
N ASP A 140 -6.52 10.98 -7.40
CA ASP A 140 -7.41 9.87 -7.70
C ASP A 140 -8.12 10.09 -9.06
N ALA A 141 -8.57 11.31 -9.33
CA ALA A 141 -9.15 11.68 -10.61
C ALA A 141 -8.16 11.47 -11.78
N LEU A 142 -6.88 11.82 -11.58
CA LEU A 142 -5.85 11.58 -12.58
C LEU A 142 -5.60 10.08 -12.78
N GLN A 143 -5.54 9.30 -11.71
CA GLN A 143 -5.37 7.84 -11.81
C GLN A 143 -6.54 7.19 -12.53
N ASP A 144 -7.79 7.53 -12.17
CA ASP A 144 -8.96 7.05 -12.90
C ASP A 144 -8.90 7.42 -14.40
N ALA A 145 -8.51 8.62 -14.72
CA ALA A 145 -8.43 9.08 -16.11
C ALA A 145 -7.38 8.29 -16.93
N ILE A 146 -6.20 8.04 -16.35
CA ILE A 146 -5.10 7.31 -16.99
C ILE A 146 -5.43 5.82 -17.11
N TRP A 147 -6.00 5.23 -16.06
CA TRP A 147 -6.20 3.79 -15.89
C TRP A 147 -7.65 3.36 -16.00
N ARG A 148 -8.47 4.17 -16.64
CA ARG A 148 -9.90 3.92 -16.82
C ARG A 148 -10.18 2.49 -17.28
N ASP A 149 -11.20 1.88 -16.71
CA ASP A 149 -11.59 0.49 -16.94
C ASP A 149 -10.59 -0.56 -16.41
N THR A 150 -9.70 -0.17 -15.52
CA THR A 150 -8.79 -1.11 -14.82
C THR A 150 -8.83 -0.90 -13.31
N SER A 151 -8.43 -1.90 -12.54
CA SER A 151 -8.34 -1.79 -11.08
C SER A 151 -7.34 -0.74 -10.58
N LEU A 152 -6.39 -0.32 -11.40
CA LEU A 152 -5.46 0.77 -11.06
C LEU A 152 -6.13 2.14 -11.03
N GLY A 153 -7.21 2.34 -11.80
CA GLY A 153 -8.00 3.58 -11.79
C GLY A 153 -8.96 3.66 -10.62
N MET A 154 -9.35 2.51 -10.04
CA MET A 154 -10.29 2.50 -8.91
C MET A 154 -9.64 3.06 -7.64
N PRO A 155 -10.37 3.78 -6.77
CA PRO A 155 -9.85 4.31 -5.50
C PRO A 155 -9.43 3.16 -4.57
N ILE A 156 -8.43 3.41 -3.70
CA ILE A 156 -7.96 2.40 -2.73
C ILE A 156 -9.01 2.14 -1.65
N LEU A 157 -9.71 3.18 -1.22
CA LEU A 157 -10.75 3.10 -0.18
C LEU A 157 -12.03 2.38 -0.66
N GLY A 158 -12.18 2.20 -1.98
CA GLY A 158 -13.44 1.75 -2.56
C GLY A 158 -14.44 2.87 -2.76
N THR A 159 -15.69 2.51 -3.03
CA THR A 159 -16.82 3.42 -3.13
C THR A 159 -17.85 3.09 -2.05
N GLU A 160 -18.73 4.05 -1.74
CA GLU A 160 -19.81 3.81 -0.76
C GLU A 160 -20.64 2.56 -1.11
N GLU A 161 -20.93 2.35 -2.40
CA GLU A 161 -21.70 1.19 -2.86
C GLU A 161 -20.96 -0.13 -2.62
N THR A 162 -19.64 -0.19 -2.91
CA THR A 162 -18.86 -1.41 -2.73
C THR A 162 -18.69 -1.72 -1.25
N ILE A 163 -18.34 -0.71 -0.44
CA ILE A 163 -18.15 -0.86 1.01
C ILE A 163 -19.48 -1.27 1.72
N ALA A 164 -20.60 -0.74 1.28
CA ALA A 164 -21.92 -1.12 1.83
C ALA A 164 -22.27 -2.60 1.56
N ALA A 165 -21.77 -3.17 0.48
CA ALA A 165 -22.07 -4.55 0.10
C ALA A 165 -21.24 -5.61 0.86
N PHE A 166 -20.16 -5.23 1.54
CA PHE A 166 -19.28 -6.19 2.21
C PHE A 166 -19.86 -6.69 3.52
N ASP A 167 -19.83 -7.99 3.71
CA ASP A 167 -20.08 -8.66 4.98
C ASP A 167 -18.86 -9.45 5.46
N ALA A 168 -18.93 -10.02 6.65
CA ALA A 168 -17.82 -10.74 7.25
C ALA A 168 -17.39 -11.97 6.44
N ASP A 169 -18.34 -12.65 5.80
CA ASP A 169 -18.04 -13.85 5.02
C ASP A 169 -17.35 -13.50 3.72
N PHE A 170 -17.77 -12.42 3.06
CA PHE A 170 -17.09 -11.88 1.87
C PHE A 170 -15.65 -11.45 2.19
N ILE A 171 -15.46 -10.65 3.24
CA ILE A 171 -14.13 -10.17 3.66
C ILE A 171 -13.24 -11.36 4.04
N ARG A 172 -13.76 -12.34 4.78
CA ARG A 172 -13.02 -13.54 5.17
C ARG A 172 -12.62 -14.38 3.94
N ALA A 173 -13.52 -14.58 2.99
CA ALA A 173 -13.23 -15.31 1.76
C ALA A 173 -12.14 -14.61 0.94
N TYR A 174 -12.18 -13.28 0.85
CA TYR A 174 -11.13 -12.49 0.19
C TYR A 174 -9.79 -12.61 0.91
N TYR A 175 -9.78 -12.48 2.25
CA TYR A 175 -8.59 -12.65 3.07
C TYR A 175 -7.99 -14.06 2.89
N GLU A 176 -8.78 -15.11 2.95
CA GLU A 176 -8.30 -16.50 2.80
C GLU A 176 -7.70 -16.75 1.42
N ARG A 177 -8.25 -16.14 0.39
CA ARG A 177 -7.78 -16.25 -1.00
C ARG A 177 -6.46 -15.53 -1.23
N ASN A 178 -6.25 -14.36 -0.63
CA ASN A 178 -5.12 -13.48 -0.96
C ASN A 178 -3.99 -13.48 0.08
N TYR A 179 -4.27 -13.88 1.33
CA TYR A 179 -3.28 -13.94 2.40
C TYR A 179 -2.79 -15.38 2.55
N HIS A 180 -1.72 -15.71 1.84
CA HIS A 180 -1.05 -17.01 1.85
C HIS A 180 0.47 -16.83 1.72
N GLN A 181 1.23 -17.85 2.06
CA GLN A 181 2.70 -17.79 2.18
C GLN A 181 3.42 -17.26 0.93
N GLU A 182 2.90 -17.51 -0.27
CA GLU A 182 3.52 -17.06 -1.53
C GLU A 182 3.30 -15.56 -1.80
N ASN A 183 2.27 -14.98 -1.18
CA ASN A 183 1.97 -13.56 -1.28
C ASN A 183 2.61 -12.73 -0.17
N ILE A 184 3.32 -13.35 0.78
CA ILE A 184 3.89 -12.65 1.92
C ILE A 184 5.40 -12.56 1.80
N VAL A 185 5.91 -11.38 2.14
CA VAL A 185 7.32 -11.10 2.38
C VAL A 185 7.44 -10.48 3.76
N LEU A 186 8.42 -10.91 4.53
CA LEU A 186 8.75 -10.32 5.82
C LEU A 186 9.98 -9.42 5.68
N SER A 187 10.04 -8.37 6.47
CA SER A 187 11.22 -7.52 6.58
C SER A 187 11.57 -7.27 8.04
N VAL A 188 12.83 -7.40 8.39
CA VAL A 188 13.34 -7.08 9.73
C VAL A 188 14.61 -6.26 9.60
N ALA A 189 14.63 -5.09 10.25
CA ALA A 189 15.79 -4.23 10.30
C ALA A 189 16.02 -3.73 11.73
N GLY A 190 17.26 -3.82 12.23
CA GLY A 190 17.59 -3.36 13.57
C GLY A 190 18.60 -4.24 14.28
N ASN A 191 18.59 -4.20 15.61
CA ASN A 191 19.57 -4.90 16.45
C ASN A 191 19.11 -6.32 16.79
N PHE A 192 19.59 -7.30 16.04
CA PHE A 192 19.31 -8.72 16.26
C PHE A 192 20.41 -9.61 15.67
N GLU A 193 20.49 -10.85 16.15
CA GLU A 193 21.27 -11.92 15.52
C GLU A 193 20.42 -12.61 14.45
N GLU A 194 20.99 -12.76 13.24
CA GLU A 194 20.25 -13.21 12.05
C GLU A 194 19.64 -14.60 12.22
N GLU A 195 20.42 -15.58 12.69
CA GLU A 195 19.95 -16.96 12.86
C GLU A 195 18.90 -17.09 13.99
N GLU A 196 19.06 -16.32 15.08
CA GLU A 196 18.07 -16.28 16.15
C GLU A 196 16.73 -15.70 15.65
N MET A 197 16.79 -14.58 14.91
CA MET A 197 15.60 -13.95 14.34
C MET A 197 14.88 -14.88 13.34
N LEU A 198 15.64 -15.55 12.49
CA LEU A 198 15.08 -16.53 11.55
C LEU A 198 14.39 -17.69 12.29
N GLY A 199 15.00 -18.18 13.36
CA GLY A 199 14.40 -19.20 14.24
C GLY A 199 13.06 -18.75 14.84
N LYS A 200 13.00 -17.53 15.38
CA LYS A 200 11.75 -16.92 15.91
C LYS A 200 10.67 -16.78 14.86
N LEU A 201 11.02 -16.32 13.67
CA LEU A 201 10.07 -16.20 12.56
C LEU A 201 9.56 -17.56 12.08
N ASN A 202 10.43 -18.57 12.00
CA ASN A 202 10.01 -19.95 11.68
C ASN A 202 9.09 -20.54 12.75
N GLU A 203 9.37 -20.32 14.03
CA GLU A 203 8.50 -20.76 15.12
C GLU A 203 7.08 -20.20 15.00
N LYS A 204 6.96 -18.89 14.68
CA LYS A 204 5.67 -18.20 14.61
C LYS A 204 4.93 -18.43 13.30
N LEU A 205 5.63 -18.41 12.18
CA LEU A 205 5.04 -18.35 10.85
C LEU A 205 5.40 -19.54 9.94
N GLY A 206 6.50 -20.25 10.20
CA GLY A 206 7.02 -21.29 9.31
C GLY A 206 6.10 -22.51 9.13
N GLY A 207 5.23 -22.78 10.09
CA GLY A 207 4.22 -23.84 9.99
C GLY A 207 2.96 -23.46 9.24
N TRP A 208 2.76 -22.16 8.94
CA TRP A 208 1.54 -21.69 8.30
C TRP A 208 1.58 -21.94 6.79
N LYS A 209 0.57 -22.67 6.30
CA LYS A 209 0.37 -22.94 4.89
C LYS A 209 -1.10 -22.83 4.53
N ARG A 210 -1.39 -22.20 3.41
CA ARG A 210 -2.70 -22.18 2.76
C ARG A 210 -2.55 -22.65 1.33
N GLU A 211 -3.60 -23.24 0.79
CA GLU A 211 -3.65 -23.55 -0.64
C GLU A 211 -3.58 -22.24 -1.43
N THR A 212 -2.68 -22.20 -2.40
CA THR A 212 -2.50 -21.03 -3.25
C THR A 212 -3.48 -21.11 -4.40
N PRO A 213 -4.48 -20.23 -4.49
CA PRO A 213 -5.32 -20.19 -5.67
C PRO A 213 -4.49 -19.72 -6.87
N LEU A 214 -4.82 -20.24 -8.05
CA LEU A 214 -4.25 -19.74 -9.30
C LEU A 214 -4.65 -18.27 -9.47
N CYS A 215 -3.74 -17.37 -9.15
CA CYS A 215 -3.96 -15.95 -9.33
C CYS A 215 -3.86 -15.60 -10.82
N SER A 216 -4.98 -15.27 -11.45
CA SER A 216 -4.97 -14.67 -12.78
C SER A 216 -4.59 -13.20 -12.64
N MET A 217 -3.43 -12.82 -13.15
CA MET A 217 -3.10 -11.40 -13.26
C MET A 217 -4.14 -10.69 -14.11
N ILE A 218 -4.73 -9.62 -13.58
CA ILE A 218 -5.66 -8.78 -14.35
C ILE A 218 -4.83 -8.10 -15.45
N PRO A 219 -5.16 -8.34 -16.74
CA PRO A 219 -4.36 -7.81 -17.83
C PRO A 219 -4.49 -6.29 -17.90
N MET A 220 -3.36 -5.62 -18.04
CA MET A 220 -3.31 -4.17 -18.17
C MET A 220 -3.75 -3.73 -19.58
N ARG A 221 -4.67 -2.78 -19.65
CA ARG A 221 -5.08 -2.13 -20.89
C ARG A 221 -4.16 -0.94 -21.19
N ARG A 222 -4.28 -0.38 -22.40
CA ARG A 222 -3.50 0.79 -22.83
C ARG A 222 -3.70 1.97 -21.89
N ILE A 223 -2.60 2.59 -21.50
CA ILE A 223 -2.57 3.87 -20.80
C ILE A 223 -3.17 4.95 -21.71
N ARG A 224 -3.98 5.83 -21.12
CA ARG A 224 -4.50 7.02 -21.78
C ARG A 224 -4.02 8.25 -21.01
N PHE A 225 -3.82 9.35 -21.70
CA PHE A 225 -3.48 10.64 -21.09
C PHE A 225 -4.54 11.67 -21.49
N PRO A 226 -5.78 11.55 -21.01
CA PRO A 226 -6.82 12.52 -21.26
C PRO A 226 -6.60 13.77 -20.42
N ALA A 227 -7.10 14.90 -20.88
CA ALA A 227 -7.37 16.04 -20.02
C ALA A 227 -8.68 15.80 -19.27
N LEU A 228 -8.66 15.99 -17.96
CA LEU A 228 -9.84 15.91 -17.10
C LEU A 228 -9.98 17.22 -16.34
N GLU A 229 -11.18 17.74 -16.28
CA GLU A 229 -11.56 18.90 -15.48
C GLU A 229 -12.72 18.50 -14.58
N LYS A 230 -12.59 18.80 -13.26
CA LYS A 230 -13.62 18.56 -12.25
C LYS A 230 -13.86 19.87 -11.52
N GLU A 231 -15.07 20.41 -11.62
CA GLU A 231 -15.45 21.61 -10.88
C GLU A 231 -15.85 21.23 -9.43
N LYS A 232 -15.33 21.99 -8.47
CA LYS A 232 -15.69 21.90 -7.05
C LYS A 232 -15.69 23.30 -6.46
N ASP A 233 -16.58 23.59 -5.55
CA ASP A 233 -16.68 24.90 -4.85
C ASP A 233 -15.58 25.00 -3.79
N ILE A 234 -14.38 25.39 -4.24
CA ILE A 234 -13.17 25.54 -3.41
C ILE A 234 -12.41 26.80 -3.80
N GLU A 235 -11.58 27.33 -2.89
CA GLU A 235 -10.86 28.60 -3.11
C GLU A 235 -9.66 28.48 -4.07
N GLN A 236 -9.11 27.28 -4.27
CA GLN A 236 -7.87 27.06 -5.02
C GLN A 236 -8.09 26.16 -6.22
N VAL A 237 -7.23 26.30 -7.23
CA VAL A 237 -7.17 25.39 -8.39
C VAL A 237 -6.05 24.38 -8.17
N HIS A 238 -6.40 23.11 -8.15
CA HIS A 238 -5.44 22.00 -8.06
C HIS A 238 -5.19 21.44 -9.45
N VAL A 239 -3.93 21.34 -9.84
CA VAL A 239 -3.51 20.82 -11.15
C VAL A 239 -2.53 19.67 -10.98
N CYS A 240 -2.84 18.53 -11.58
CA CYS A 240 -1.96 17.37 -11.59
C CYS A 240 -1.59 17.03 -13.05
N LEU A 241 -0.30 16.83 -13.31
CA LEU A 241 0.24 16.50 -14.63
C LEU A 241 0.94 15.13 -14.57
N ALA A 242 0.57 14.25 -15.50
CA ALA A 242 1.19 12.94 -15.62
C ALA A 242 1.94 12.79 -16.94
N PHE A 243 3.07 12.11 -16.87
CA PHE A 243 3.89 11.76 -18.01
C PHE A 243 4.17 10.25 -18.01
N PRO A 244 4.38 9.62 -19.19
CA PRO A 244 4.80 8.24 -19.25
C PRO A 244 6.09 8.03 -18.45
N GLY A 245 6.07 7.10 -17.50
CA GLY A 245 7.22 6.71 -16.69
C GLY A 245 7.79 5.36 -17.13
N LEU A 246 8.85 4.95 -16.43
CA LEU A 246 9.47 3.63 -16.58
C LEU A 246 8.94 2.69 -15.51
N THR A 247 8.96 1.39 -15.79
CA THR A 247 8.61 0.40 -14.77
C THR A 247 9.73 0.27 -13.74
N THR A 248 9.39 -0.13 -12.51
CA THR A 248 10.37 -0.41 -11.43
C THR A 248 11.39 -1.49 -11.81
N ARG A 249 11.10 -2.30 -12.83
CA ARG A 249 12.01 -3.34 -13.35
C ARG A 249 12.89 -2.87 -14.52
N ALA A 250 12.70 -1.63 -14.97
CA ALA A 250 13.50 -1.11 -16.09
C ALA A 250 14.90 -0.72 -15.60
N SER A 251 15.92 -1.13 -16.33
CA SER A 251 17.33 -0.77 -16.03
C SER A 251 17.62 0.74 -16.10
N ALA A 252 16.68 1.53 -16.59
CA ALA A 252 16.76 2.99 -16.70
C ALA A 252 16.16 3.74 -15.48
N GLU A 253 15.82 3.06 -14.41
CA GLU A 253 15.24 3.64 -13.18
C GLU A 253 16.11 4.79 -12.60
N ILE A 254 17.44 4.65 -12.66
CA ILE A 254 18.40 5.68 -12.25
C ILE A 254 18.21 6.98 -13.05
N CYS A 255 17.89 6.89 -14.34
CA CYS A 255 17.65 8.06 -15.18
C CYS A 255 16.37 8.80 -14.79
N THR A 256 15.32 8.06 -14.39
CA THR A 256 14.06 8.64 -13.93
C THR A 256 14.25 9.38 -12.61
N GLY A 257 14.99 8.79 -11.64
CA GLY A 257 15.34 9.46 -10.38
C GLY A 257 16.13 10.74 -10.58
N ASN A 258 17.09 10.75 -11.52
CA ASN A 258 17.86 11.94 -11.87
C ASN A 258 16.99 13.02 -12.55
N PHE A 259 16.04 12.63 -13.39
CA PHE A 259 15.10 13.55 -14.01
C PHE A 259 14.17 14.18 -12.94
N GLN A 260 13.65 13.40 -12.02
CA GLN A 260 12.87 13.86 -10.88
C GLN A 260 13.64 14.86 -10.03
N TYR A 261 14.91 14.55 -9.70
CA TYR A 261 15.78 15.43 -8.95
C TYR A 261 16.07 16.74 -9.70
N ALA A 262 16.38 16.67 -10.98
CA ALA A 262 16.66 17.83 -11.81
C ALA A 262 15.42 18.75 -11.99
N PHE A 263 14.23 18.13 -12.09
CA PHE A 263 12.98 18.88 -12.23
C PHE A 263 12.61 19.59 -10.92
N ARG A 264 12.69 18.92 -9.77
CA ARG A 264 12.49 19.53 -8.45
C ARG A 264 13.46 20.69 -8.23
N ARG A 265 14.74 20.52 -8.54
CA ARG A 265 15.76 21.55 -8.33
C ARG A 265 15.57 22.77 -9.24
N ARG A 266 15.07 22.60 -10.46
CA ARG A 266 14.75 23.74 -11.36
C ARG A 266 13.51 24.50 -10.89
N HIS A 267 12.56 23.83 -10.26
CA HIS A 267 11.36 24.48 -9.74
C HIS A 267 11.63 25.38 -8.53
N GLU A 268 12.60 25.01 -7.70
CA GLU A 268 13.09 25.84 -6.58
C GLU A 268 13.84 27.10 -7.07
N LEU A 269 14.33 27.07 -8.33
CA LEU A 269 15.12 28.17 -8.92
C LEU A 269 14.33 29.04 -9.92
N ALA A 270 13.11 28.67 -10.28
CA ALA A 270 12.27 29.47 -11.16
C ALA A 270 11.56 30.57 -10.35
N PRO A 271 11.81 31.87 -10.62
CA PRO A 271 10.99 32.90 -10.04
C PRO A 271 9.56 32.73 -10.58
N VAL A 272 8.59 32.70 -9.69
CA VAL A 272 7.17 32.73 -10.05
C VAL A 272 6.96 34.04 -10.85
N SER A 273 6.81 33.94 -12.17
CA SER A 273 6.46 35.11 -12.97
C SER A 273 5.03 35.48 -12.60
N GLU A 274 4.87 36.68 -12.05
CA GLU A 274 3.58 37.30 -11.83
C GLU A 274 2.77 37.24 -13.13
N ASN A 275 1.77 36.39 -13.16
CA ASN A 275 0.85 36.38 -14.28
C ASN A 275 -0.16 37.54 -14.07
N SER A 276 -0.32 38.38 -15.08
CA SER A 276 -0.89 39.70 -15.11
C SER A 276 -2.37 39.83 -14.73
N ARG A 277 -2.92 39.01 -13.85
CA ARG A 277 -4.31 39.09 -13.36
C ARG A 277 -4.49 38.91 -11.84
N GLY A 278 -3.46 39.12 -11.02
CA GLY A 278 -3.64 39.32 -9.58
C GLY A 278 -4.15 38.11 -8.77
N LYS A 279 -4.16 36.91 -9.32
CA LYS A 279 -4.37 35.68 -8.54
C LYS A 279 -3.02 35.07 -8.24
N ARG A 280 -2.63 35.04 -6.98
CA ARG A 280 -1.46 34.30 -6.50
C ARG A 280 -1.66 32.83 -6.79
N ALA A 281 -0.81 32.27 -7.65
CA ALA A 281 -0.67 30.81 -7.77
C ALA A 281 0.22 30.37 -6.61
N ASP A 282 -0.40 29.98 -5.53
CA ASP A 282 0.32 29.45 -4.39
C ASP A 282 0.56 27.92 -4.61
N LEU A 283 1.85 27.57 -4.61
CA LEU A 283 2.44 26.24 -4.56
C LEU A 283 1.98 25.19 -5.58
N PHE A 284 2.81 24.93 -6.58
CA PHE A 284 2.78 23.69 -7.34
C PHE A 284 3.38 22.56 -6.49
N HIS A 285 2.54 21.66 -6.03
CA HIS A 285 3.01 20.40 -5.46
C HIS A 285 3.21 19.37 -6.58
N LEU A 286 4.46 19.12 -6.96
CA LEU A 286 4.77 18.11 -7.96
C LEU A 286 5.02 16.79 -7.23
N GLN A 287 4.00 15.96 -7.12
CA GLN A 287 4.13 14.60 -6.65
C GLN A 287 4.36 13.69 -7.85
N LEU A 288 5.54 13.09 -7.93
CA LEU A 288 5.88 12.11 -8.97
C LEU A 288 5.47 10.75 -8.45
N TYR A 289 4.51 10.14 -9.15
CA TYR A 289 4.00 8.83 -8.80
C TYR A 289 5.06 7.76 -8.95
N ASP A 290 5.09 6.83 -7.99
CA ASP A 290 5.90 5.64 -8.03
C ASP A 290 5.59 4.80 -9.27
N CYS A 291 6.64 4.26 -9.89
CA CYS A 291 6.51 3.35 -11.01
C CYS A 291 5.83 2.06 -10.53
N LEU A 292 4.69 1.72 -11.13
CA LEU A 292 3.94 0.51 -10.79
C LEU A 292 4.57 -0.74 -11.43
N CYS A 293 4.58 -1.87 -10.74
CA CYS A 293 5.06 -3.15 -11.27
C CYS A 293 4.21 -3.65 -12.46
N GLY A 294 4.86 -4.08 -13.53
CA GLY A 294 4.19 -4.73 -14.66
C GLY A 294 3.75 -3.81 -15.79
N TYR A 295 4.20 -2.57 -15.82
CA TYR A 295 4.02 -1.68 -16.95
C TYR A 295 4.75 -2.21 -18.18
N GLY A 296 3.97 -2.42 -19.21
CA GLY A 296 4.37 -3.03 -20.45
C GLY A 296 5.56 -2.37 -21.12
N ARG A 297 6.30 -3.20 -21.77
CA ARG A 297 7.46 -2.96 -22.61
C ARG A 297 7.30 -1.68 -23.45
N PHE A 298 8.17 -0.72 -23.23
CA PHE A 298 8.37 0.44 -24.09
C PHE A 298 8.80 0.05 -25.53
N HIS A 299 9.07 -1.25 -25.77
CA HIS A 299 9.44 -1.77 -27.08
C HIS A 299 8.34 -1.70 -28.14
N ASP A 300 7.05 -1.62 -27.74
CA ASP A 300 5.94 -1.59 -28.70
C ASP A 300 5.59 -0.19 -29.25
N LEU A 301 6.27 0.86 -28.77
CA LEU A 301 6.04 2.23 -29.27
C LEU A 301 7.01 2.65 -30.39
N ARG A 302 8.01 1.82 -30.75
CA ARG A 302 8.94 2.14 -31.84
C ARG A 302 8.59 1.51 -33.19
N GLU A 303 7.54 0.72 -33.28
CA GLU A 303 7.18 0.01 -34.53
C GLU A 303 6.10 0.70 -35.36
N HIS A 304 5.71 1.93 -35.08
CA HIS A 304 4.84 2.70 -35.95
C HIS A 304 5.43 4.07 -36.27
N GLU A 305 6.52 4.10 -37.02
CA GLU A 305 6.81 5.23 -37.91
C GLU A 305 5.96 5.03 -39.17
N PRO A 306 5.18 6.03 -39.59
CA PRO A 306 4.46 5.96 -40.88
C PRO A 306 5.50 6.05 -42.01
N GLN A 307 5.38 5.17 -42.96
CA GLN A 307 6.00 5.29 -44.29
C GLN A 307 5.37 6.43 -45.07
#